data_09c8d2ab98ad531eaf49a95d715b8591
#
_entry.id   09c8d2ab98ad531eaf49a95d715b8591
#
_cell.length_a   1.000
_cell.length_b   1.000
_cell.length_c   1.000
_cell.angle_alpha   90.00
_cell.angle_beta   90.00
_cell.angle_gamma   90.00
#
_symmetry.space_group_name_H-M   'P 1'
#
loop_
_entity.id
_entity.type
_entity.pdbx_description
1 polymer ?
#
loop_
_entity_poly.entity_id
_entity_poly.type
_entity_poly.pdbx_seq_one_letter_code
_entity_poly.pdbx_strand_id
1 'polypeptide(L)'
;KESGQNVGFHMTGGLTLAGTPERWEWLQSNYRIFQSIGINDCELLTPEEAKKRCPIMSVDGILGAMWADREGYIDTTGTVQAYATAAKKRGAEYYEEVKVDSLHQTSEGWIVKTEKGDIKCEHVVNAAGLWAKQVGRMAGIELPVSPLKHHYLITDSIPEVASSDFEMPMTVDLE
;
A
#
# COMPACT_ATOMS: atom_id res chain seq x y z
N LYS A 1 -10.64 9.94 10.49
CA LYS A 1 -11.50 10.78 11.37
C LYS A 1 -11.27 10.48 12.86
N GLU A 2 -11.15 9.22 13.27
CA GLU A 2 -11.02 8.83 14.69
C GLU A 2 -9.74 9.31 15.38
N SER A 3 -8.61 9.28 14.67
CA SER A 3 -7.33 9.77 15.20
C SER A 3 -7.30 11.30 15.33
N GLY A 4 -8.05 12.02 14.50
CA GLY A 4 -7.95 13.48 14.33
C GLY A 4 -6.71 13.93 13.55
N GLN A 5 -5.91 12.98 13.03
CA GLN A 5 -4.69 13.26 12.28
C GLN A 5 -4.98 13.29 10.77
N ASN A 6 -4.45 14.30 10.09
CA ASN A 6 -4.41 14.31 8.63
C ASN A 6 -3.35 13.32 8.15
N VAL A 7 -3.71 12.53 7.17
CA VAL A 7 -2.83 11.50 6.57
C VAL A 7 -2.33 11.92 5.18
N GLY A 8 -2.56 13.18 4.79
CA GLY A 8 -2.09 13.72 3.51
C GLY A 8 -2.61 12.90 2.32
N PHE A 9 -3.88 12.50 2.35
CA PHE A 9 -4.48 11.80 1.22
C PHE A 9 -4.83 12.80 0.11
N HIS A 10 -4.24 12.60 -1.06
CA HIS A 10 -4.48 13.34 -2.29
C HIS A 10 -5.20 12.42 -3.28
N MET A 11 -6.46 12.68 -3.53
CA MET A 11 -7.28 11.90 -4.46
C MET A 11 -7.08 12.45 -5.88
N THR A 12 -5.98 12.03 -6.49
CA THR A 12 -5.56 12.47 -7.83
C THR A 12 -6.10 11.60 -8.95
N GLY A 13 -6.78 10.51 -8.60
CA GLY A 13 -7.08 9.43 -9.52
C GLY A 13 -5.85 8.55 -9.77
N GLY A 14 -6.09 7.42 -10.43
CA GLY A 14 -5.04 6.46 -10.79
C GLY A 14 -5.23 5.90 -12.18
N LEU A 15 -4.12 5.73 -12.89
CA LEU A 15 -4.04 5.05 -14.19
C LEU A 15 -3.24 3.77 -14.03
N THR A 16 -3.81 2.65 -14.46
CA THR A 16 -3.06 1.40 -14.68
C THR A 16 -2.96 1.16 -16.17
N LEU A 17 -1.74 1.10 -16.69
CA LEU A 17 -1.46 0.99 -18.12
C LEU A 17 -1.36 -0.47 -18.58
N ALA A 18 -1.61 -0.69 -19.85
CA ALA A 18 -1.40 -1.98 -20.51
C ALA A 18 -0.65 -1.76 -21.82
N GLY A 19 0.60 -2.23 -21.90
CA GLY A 19 1.44 -2.23 -23.09
C GLY A 19 1.38 -3.56 -23.86
N THR A 20 0.90 -4.65 -23.25
CA THR A 20 0.74 -5.95 -23.91
C THR A 20 -0.72 -6.39 -24.00
N PRO A 21 -1.09 -7.25 -24.99
CA PRO A 21 -2.43 -7.81 -25.11
C PRO A 21 -2.88 -8.53 -23.83
N GLU A 22 -2.00 -9.29 -23.19
CA GLU A 22 -2.25 -10.05 -21.98
C GLU A 22 -2.60 -9.12 -20.81
N ARG A 23 -1.86 -8.00 -20.70
CA ARG A 23 -2.12 -7.00 -19.67
C ARG A 23 -3.44 -6.28 -19.93
N TRP A 24 -3.74 -5.98 -21.18
CA TRP A 24 -5.01 -5.35 -21.55
C TRP A 24 -6.21 -6.27 -21.25
N GLU A 25 -6.12 -7.56 -21.57
CA GLU A 25 -7.15 -8.54 -21.21
C GLU A 25 -7.34 -8.64 -19.69
N TRP A 26 -6.22 -8.61 -18.94
CA TRP A 26 -6.25 -8.61 -17.48
C TRP A 26 -6.96 -7.37 -16.91
N LEU A 27 -6.69 -6.16 -17.43
CA LEU A 27 -7.39 -4.94 -17.01
C LEU A 27 -8.89 -5.01 -17.31
N GLN A 28 -9.26 -5.47 -18.49
CA GLN A 28 -10.67 -5.65 -18.85
C GLN A 28 -11.38 -6.65 -17.94
N SER A 29 -10.69 -7.71 -17.54
CA SER A 29 -11.22 -8.71 -16.63
C SER A 29 -11.41 -8.13 -15.22
N ASN A 30 -10.44 -7.38 -14.71
CA ASN A 30 -10.55 -6.69 -13.42
C ASN A 30 -11.69 -5.67 -13.43
N TYR A 31 -11.82 -4.89 -14.50
CA TYR A 31 -12.92 -3.95 -14.66
C TYR A 31 -14.28 -4.64 -14.53
N ARG A 32 -14.48 -5.78 -15.24
CA ARG A 32 -15.71 -6.57 -15.13
C ARG A 32 -15.97 -7.09 -13.73
N ILE A 33 -14.92 -7.54 -13.01
CA ILE A 33 -15.01 -7.97 -11.61
C ILE A 33 -15.46 -6.80 -10.74
N PHE A 34 -14.84 -5.63 -10.87
CA PHE A 34 -15.20 -4.44 -10.10
C PHE A 34 -16.66 -4.05 -10.32
N GLN A 35 -17.13 -4.02 -11.57
CA GLN A 35 -18.52 -3.76 -11.86
C GLN A 35 -19.46 -4.80 -11.21
N SER A 36 -19.09 -6.07 -11.21
CA SER A 36 -19.90 -7.16 -10.65
C SER A 36 -20.07 -7.07 -9.12
N ILE A 37 -19.13 -6.43 -8.42
CA ILE A 37 -19.17 -6.23 -6.98
C ILE A 37 -19.60 -4.80 -6.59
N GLY A 38 -20.06 -4.00 -7.55
CA GLY A 38 -20.61 -2.66 -7.32
C GLY A 38 -19.57 -1.54 -7.22
N ILE A 39 -18.32 -1.78 -7.62
CA ILE A 39 -17.29 -0.74 -7.76
C ILE A 39 -17.46 -0.10 -9.13
N ASN A 40 -18.02 1.11 -9.19
CA ASN A 40 -18.42 1.80 -10.43
C ASN A 40 -17.60 3.07 -10.69
N ASP A 41 -16.55 3.32 -9.93
CA ASP A 41 -15.65 4.47 -10.02
C ASP A 41 -14.38 4.18 -10.84
N CYS A 42 -14.45 3.14 -11.67
CA CYS A 42 -13.41 2.78 -12.64
C CYS A 42 -13.96 2.84 -14.06
N GLU A 43 -13.10 3.17 -15.01
CA GLU A 43 -13.40 3.18 -16.46
C GLU A 43 -12.21 2.64 -17.27
N LEU A 44 -12.51 2.02 -18.40
CA LEU A 44 -11.49 1.62 -19.38
C LEU A 44 -11.30 2.77 -20.37
N LEU A 45 -10.05 3.11 -20.63
CA LEU A 45 -9.65 4.24 -21.46
C LEU A 45 -8.83 3.78 -22.66
N THR A 46 -9.00 4.48 -23.77
CA THR A 46 -8.02 4.46 -24.88
C THR A 46 -6.73 5.16 -24.45
N PRO A 47 -5.62 4.93 -25.18
CA PRO A 47 -4.35 5.63 -24.89
C PRO A 47 -4.51 7.17 -24.93
N GLU A 48 -5.29 7.69 -25.88
CA GLU A 48 -5.53 9.12 -26.04
C GLU A 48 -6.35 9.71 -24.87
N GLU A 49 -7.31 8.95 -24.35
CA GLU A 49 -8.08 9.34 -23.16
C GLU A 49 -7.22 9.30 -21.90
N ALA A 50 -6.37 8.27 -21.76
CA ALA A 50 -5.40 8.18 -20.66
C ALA A 50 -4.41 9.36 -20.69
N LYS A 51 -3.92 9.76 -21.88
CA LYS A 51 -3.05 10.94 -22.04
C LYS A 51 -3.73 12.24 -21.60
N LYS A 52 -5.04 12.38 -21.77
CA LYS A 52 -5.77 13.55 -21.25
C LYS A 52 -5.76 13.62 -19.72
N ARG A 53 -5.72 12.46 -19.05
CA ARG A 53 -5.61 12.37 -17.58
C ARG A 53 -4.17 12.59 -17.08
N CYS A 54 -3.18 12.16 -17.87
CA CYS A 54 -1.76 12.34 -17.57
C CYS A 54 -1.01 12.89 -18.81
N PRO A 55 -1.00 14.20 -19.06
CA PRO A 55 -0.48 14.80 -20.29
C PRO A 55 1.00 14.57 -20.55
N ILE A 56 1.78 14.32 -19.51
CA ILE A 56 3.23 14.11 -19.62
C ILE A 56 3.62 12.69 -20.06
N MET A 57 2.69 11.72 -20.00
CA MET A 57 3.01 10.34 -20.38
C MET A 57 3.16 10.18 -21.89
N SER A 58 4.03 9.27 -22.34
CA SER A 58 3.99 8.72 -23.68
C SER A 58 2.88 7.68 -23.79
N VAL A 59 2.22 7.62 -24.93
CA VAL A 59 1.24 6.58 -25.26
C VAL A 59 1.80 5.53 -26.21
N ASP A 60 3.06 5.65 -26.60
CA ASP A 60 3.72 4.72 -27.51
C ASP A 60 3.76 3.33 -26.86
N GLY A 61 3.22 2.33 -27.57
CA GLY A 61 3.13 0.95 -27.08
C GLY A 61 2.00 0.69 -26.10
N ILE A 62 1.24 1.69 -25.66
CA ILE A 62 0.09 1.51 -24.77
C ILE A 62 -1.13 1.07 -25.58
N LEU A 63 -1.77 -0.01 -25.19
CA LEU A 63 -2.99 -0.56 -25.80
C LEU A 63 -4.27 -0.01 -25.16
N GLY A 64 -4.20 0.37 -23.88
CA GLY A 64 -5.29 0.94 -23.12
C GLY A 64 -4.91 1.14 -21.67
N ALA A 65 -5.82 1.69 -20.89
CA ALA A 65 -5.63 1.92 -19.46
C ALA A 65 -6.93 1.68 -18.69
N MET A 66 -6.80 1.46 -17.41
CA MET A 66 -7.91 1.56 -16.47
C MET A 66 -7.69 2.78 -15.58
N TRP A 67 -8.69 3.63 -15.50
CA TRP A 67 -8.76 4.77 -14.60
C TRP A 67 -9.59 4.42 -13.37
N ALA A 68 -9.17 4.92 -12.21
CA ALA A 68 -9.93 4.83 -10.97
C ALA A 68 -9.99 6.20 -10.29
N ASP A 69 -11.19 6.77 -10.17
CA ASP A 69 -11.41 8.13 -9.66
C ASP A 69 -10.96 8.30 -8.21
N ARG A 70 -11.10 7.26 -7.39
CA ARG A 70 -10.82 7.33 -5.94
C ARG A 70 -9.44 6.90 -5.56
N GLU A 71 -8.58 6.65 -6.52
CA GLU A 71 -7.17 6.42 -6.27
C GLU A 71 -6.42 7.72 -6.00
N GLY A 72 -5.23 7.58 -5.45
CA GLY A 72 -4.36 8.69 -5.14
C GLY A 72 -3.20 8.24 -4.27
N TYR A 73 -2.50 9.19 -3.69
CA TYR A 73 -1.38 8.91 -2.80
C TYR A 73 -1.63 9.43 -1.38
N ILE A 74 -0.87 8.90 -0.45
CA ILE A 74 -1.04 9.14 0.98
C ILE A 74 0.32 9.25 1.66
N ASP A 75 0.43 10.07 2.70
CA ASP A 75 1.58 10.03 3.60
C ASP A 75 1.54 8.74 4.42
N THR A 76 2.44 7.80 4.07
CA THR A 76 2.53 6.50 4.72
C THR A 76 2.91 6.61 6.18
N THR A 77 3.83 7.51 6.55
CA THR A 77 4.23 7.76 7.93
C THR A 77 3.08 8.35 8.74
N GLY A 78 2.43 9.39 8.20
CA GLY A 78 1.24 9.98 8.82
C GLY A 78 0.11 8.98 9.01
N THR A 79 -0.06 8.05 8.06
CA THR A 79 -1.06 6.98 8.16
C THR A 79 -0.75 6.03 9.33
N VAL A 80 0.49 5.55 9.47
CA VAL A 80 0.90 4.69 10.58
C VAL A 80 0.68 5.40 11.92
N GLN A 81 1.06 6.67 12.02
CA GLN A 81 0.87 7.47 13.23
C GLN A 81 -0.62 7.70 13.54
N ALA A 82 -1.46 7.85 12.51
CA ALA A 82 -2.91 7.96 12.70
C ALA A 82 -3.51 6.69 13.29
N TYR A 83 -3.10 5.51 12.81
CA TYR A 83 -3.52 4.23 13.38
C TYR A 83 -3.03 4.04 14.81
N ALA A 84 -1.76 4.33 15.09
CA ALA A 84 -1.19 4.25 16.43
C ALA A 84 -1.93 5.18 17.41
N THR A 85 -2.21 6.42 16.98
CA THR A 85 -2.96 7.39 17.78
C THR A 85 -4.38 6.92 18.08
N ALA A 86 -5.07 6.37 17.07
CA ALA A 86 -6.42 5.84 17.25
C ALA A 86 -6.44 4.61 18.18
N ALA A 87 -5.46 3.73 18.07
CA ALA A 87 -5.30 2.57 18.95
C ALA A 87 -5.06 3.00 20.40
N LYS A 88 -4.14 3.93 20.64
CA LYS A 88 -3.86 4.49 21.98
C LYS A 88 -5.12 5.11 22.60
N LYS A 89 -5.91 5.86 21.84
CA LYS A 89 -7.19 6.42 22.32
C LYS A 89 -8.20 5.35 22.76
N ARG A 90 -8.05 4.13 22.25
CA ARG A 90 -8.88 2.97 22.60
C ARG A 90 -8.26 2.07 23.70
N GLY A 91 -7.16 2.53 24.31
CA GLY A 91 -6.51 1.83 25.41
C GLY A 91 -5.42 0.84 24.98
N ALA A 92 -5.05 0.81 23.70
CA ALA A 92 -3.92 0.01 23.27
C ALA A 92 -2.59 0.62 23.77
N GLU A 93 -1.73 -0.22 24.29
CA GLU A 93 -0.35 0.16 24.61
C GLU A 93 0.51 0.04 23.34
N TYR A 94 1.35 1.01 23.12
CA TYR A 94 2.22 1.11 21.95
C TYR A 94 3.63 1.46 22.37
N TYR A 95 4.56 0.58 22.09
CA TYR A 95 5.97 0.70 22.46
C TYR A 95 6.84 0.70 21.22
N GLU A 96 7.58 1.77 21.02
CA GLU A 96 8.57 1.91 19.96
C GLU A 96 9.95 1.50 20.47
N GLU A 97 10.82 1.11 19.54
CA GLU A 97 12.20 0.71 19.84
C GLU A 97 12.27 -0.40 20.90
N VAL A 98 11.32 -1.34 20.82
CA VAL A 98 11.30 -2.54 21.66
C VAL A 98 11.38 -3.75 20.78
N LYS A 99 12.56 -4.33 20.70
CA LYS A 99 12.79 -5.54 19.91
C LYS A 99 12.21 -6.76 20.61
N VAL A 100 11.51 -7.60 19.84
CA VAL A 100 11.11 -8.94 20.26
C VAL A 100 12.26 -9.90 19.97
N ASP A 101 12.75 -10.57 21.00
CA ASP A 101 13.88 -11.49 20.90
C ASP A 101 13.44 -12.95 20.74
N SER A 102 12.34 -13.37 21.39
CA SER A 102 11.79 -14.71 21.24
C SER A 102 10.32 -14.78 21.65
N LEU A 103 9.64 -15.84 21.19
CA LEU A 103 8.28 -16.20 21.55
C LEU A 103 8.28 -17.57 22.20
N HIS A 104 7.63 -17.69 23.35
CA HIS A 104 7.50 -18.96 24.08
C HIS A 104 6.03 -19.28 24.30
N GLN A 105 5.54 -20.36 23.70
CA GLN A 105 4.20 -20.86 23.93
C GLN A 105 4.09 -21.50 25.34
N THR A 106 3.02 -21.24 26.03
CA THR A 106 2.68 -21.81 27.34
C THR A 106 1.28 -22.43 27.29
N SER A 107 0.86 -23.09 28.37
CA SER A 107 -0.52 -23.60 28.50
C SER A 107 -1.59 -22.50 28.55
N GLU A 108 -1.20 -21.26 28.90
CA GLU A 108 -2.11 -20.12 29.09
C GLU A 108 -1.97 -19.05 27.98
N GLY A 109 -1.18 -19.31 26.95
CA GLY A 109 -0.92 -18.36 25.87
C GLY A 109 0.55 -18.24 25.53
N TRP A 110 1.08 -17.02 25.51
CA TRP A 110 2.44 -16.72 25.05
C TRP A 110 3.20 -15.84 26.03
N ILE A 111 4.52 -16.02 26.07
CA ILE A 111 5.46 -15.09 26.67
C ILE A 111 6.30 -14.51 25.54
N VAL A 112 6.17 -13.23 25.32
CA VAL A 112 6.98 -12.47 24.37
C VAL A 112 8.16 -11.89 25.11
N LYS A 113 9.37 -12.32 24.77
CA LYS A 113 10.61 -11.82 25.34
C LYS A 113 11.08 -10.58 24.61
N THR A 114 11.36 -9.52 25.33
CA THR A 114 11.92 -8.29 24.78
C THR A 114 13.12 -7.82 25.62
N GLU A 115 13.93 -6.96 25.04
CA GLU A 115 15.06 -6.33 25.76
C GLU A 115 14.62 -5.46 26.96
N LYS A 116 13.34 -5.06 27.01
CA LYS A 116 12.77 -4.22 28.08
C LYS A 116 11.87 -4.98 29.04
N GLY A 117 11.81 -6.31 28.92
CA GLY A 117 11.02 -7.17 29.80
C GLY A 117 10.11 -8.13 29.04
N ASP A 118 9.39 -8.97 29.78
CA ASP A 118 8.53 -10.01 29.25
C ASP A 118 7.08 -9.53 29.20
N ILE A 119 6.39 -9.85 28.10
CA ILE A 119 4.95 -9.60 27.95
C ILE A 119 4.23 -10.94 27.91
N LYS A 120 3.25 -11.12 28.78
CA LYS A 120 2.35 -12.27 28.75
C LYS A 120 1.08 -11.91 27.99
N CYS A 121 0.66 -12.74 27.06
CA CYS A 121 -0.54 -12.53 26.25
C CYS A 121 -1.18 -13.85 25.81
N GLU A 122 -2.45 -13.82 25.51
CA GLU A 122 -3.19 -14.99 24.98
C GLU A 122 -2.85 -15.27 23.53
N HIS A 123 -2.69 -14.21 22.74
CA HIS A 123 -2.44 -14.30 21.30
C HIS A 123 -1.31 -13.36 20.86
N VAL A 124 -0.54 -13.78 19.86
CA VAL A 124 0.46 -12.97 19.19
C VAL A 124 0.08 -12.80 17.72
N VAL A 125 0.01 -11.57 17.25
CA VAL A 125 -0.19 -11.24 15.84
C VAL A 125 1.14 -10.85 15.21
N ASN A 126 1.58 -11.62 14.24
CA ASN A 126 2.79 -11.31 13.47
C ASN A 126 2.46 -10.33 12.33
N ALA A 127 2.72 -9.06 12.56
CA ALA A 127 2.60 -7.98 11.58
C ALA A 127 3.99 -7.35 11.25
N ALA A 128 5.03 -8.17 11.27
CA ALA A 128 6.43 -7.70 11.23
C ALA A 128 6.95 -7.39 9.80
N GLY A 129 6.09 -7.30 8.78
CA GLY A 129 6.48 -6.89 7.43
C GLY A 129 7.67 -7.69 6.88
N LEU A 130 8.79 -7.03 6.58
CA LEU A 130 10.01 -7.67 6.06
C LEU A 130 10.58 -8.73 7.01
N TRP A 131 10.34 -8.62 8.30
CA TRP A 131 10.83 -9.52 9.34
C TRP A 131 9.81 -10.59 9.73
N ALA A 132 8.64 -10.64 9.08
CA ALA A 132 7.58 -11.60 9.40
C ALA A 132 8.06 -13.05 9.40
N LYS A 133 8.96 -13.42 8.47
CA LYS A 133 9.58 -14.75 8.43
C LYS A 133 10.41 -15.05 9.68
N GLN A 134 11.15 -14.07 10.16
CA GLN A 134 11.98 -14.22 11.38
C GLN A 134 11.10 -14.39 12.63
N VAL A 135 10.05 -13.55 12.74
CA VAL A 135 9.08 -13.67 13.84
C VAL A 135 8.31 -14.99 13.79
N GLY A 136 7.91 -15.43 12.58
CA GLY A 136 7.28 -16.75 12.41
C GLY A 136 8.15 -17.89 12.92
N ARG A 137 9.46 -17.87 12.62
CA ARG A 137 10.43 -18.87 13.13
C ARG A 137 10.53 -18.91 14.64
N MET A 138 10.36 -17.78 15.34
CA MET A 138 10.32 -17.76 16.80
C MET A 138 9.13 -18.57 17.36
N ALA A 139 8.06 -18.72 16.58
CA ALA A 139 6.89 -19.56 16.90
C ALA A 139 6.91 -20.94 16.23
N GLY A 140 8.04 -21.34 15.62
CA GLY A 140 8.18 -22.61 14.92
C GLY A 140 7.49 -22.67 13.55
N ILE A 141 7.14 -21.53 12.96
CA ILE A 141 6.43 -21.44 11.68
C ILE A 141 7.37 -20.91 10.60
N GLU A 142 7.48 -21.62 9.49
CA GLU A 142 8.21 -21.13 8.32
C GLU A 142 7.24 -20.43 7.36
N LEU A 143 7.35 -19.12 7.26
CA LEU A 143 6.52 -18.31 6.36
C LEU A 143 7.19 -18.15 5.00
N PRO A 144 6.47 -18.34 3.88
CA PRO A 144 7.01 -18.16 2.51
C PRO A 144 7.09 -16.68 2.11
N VAL A 145 7.75 -15.88 2.95
CA VAL A 145 7.96 -14.43 2.71
C VAL A 145 9.40 -14.21 2.31
N SER A 146 9.60 -13.55 1.18
CA SER A 146 10.90 -13.11 0.69
C SER A 146 10.89 -11.59 0.52
N PRO A 147 11.73 -10.86 1.26
CA PRO A 147 11.83 -9.41 1.10
C PRO A 147 12.51 -9.06 -0.23
N LEU A 148 11.96 -8.09 -0.94
CA LEU A 148 12.51 -7.54 -2.17
C LEU A 148 12.84 -6.07 -1.96
N LYS A 149 13.91 -5.60 -2.63
CA LYS A 149 14.23 -4.17 -2.69
C LYS A 149 13.53 -3.57 -3.91
N HIS A 150 12.72 -2.54 -3.66
CA HIS A 150 12.21 -1.67 -4.71
C HIS A 150 13.08 -0.41 -4.76
N HIS A 151 13.41 0.03 -5.98
CA HIS A 151 14.19 1.24 -6.18
C HIS A 151 13.25 2.42 -6.37
N TYR A 152 13.66 3.57 -5.84
CA TYR A 152 13.02 4.85 -6.10
C TYR A 152 13.94 5.71 -6.96
N LEU A 153 13.35 6.43 -7.89
CA LEU A 153 13.96 7.57 -8.55
C LEU A 153 13.20 8.82 -8.11
N ILE A 154 13.90 9.71 -7.45
CA ILE A 154 13.36 11.03 -7.09
C ILE A 154 13.98 12.02 -8.05
N THR A 155 13.14 12.69 -8.83
CA THR A 155 13.58 13.70 -9.80
C THR A 155 13.64 15.07 -9.15
N ASP A 156 14.40 15.97 -9.74
CA ASP A 156 14.21 17.41 -9.53
C ASP A 156 12.84 17.84 -10.07
N SER A 157 12.47 19.08 -9.84
CA SER A 157 11.23 19.64 -10.36
C SER A 157 11.17 19.53 -11.88
N ILE A 158 10.12 18.87 -12.38
CA ILE A 158 9.83 18.74 -13.81
C ILE A 158 8.91 19.91 -14.19
N PRO A 159 9.36 20.81 -15.10
CA PRO A 159 8.59 22.02 -15.42
C PRO A 159 7.15 21.74 -15.89
N GLU A 160 6.96 20.68 -16.69
CA GLU A 160 5.66 20.28 -17.21
C GLU A 160 4.70 19.81 -16.10
N VAL A 161 5.24 19.21 -15.04
CA VAL A 161 4.46 18.83 -13.85
C VAL A 161 4.19 20.06 -12.99
N ALA A 162 5.22 20.88 -12.76
CA ALA A 162 5.13 22.04 -11.88
C ALA A 162 4.19 23.14 -12.42
N SER A 163 4.02 23.23 -13.75
CA SER A 163 3.13 24.18 -14.42
C SER A 163 1.72 23.64 -14.66
N SER A 164 1.42 22.42 -14.24
CA SER A 164 0.09 21.82 -14.40
C SER A 164 -0.92 22.50 -13.44
N ASP A 165 -2.12 22.72 -13.93
CA ASP A 165 -3.24 23.24 -13.14
C ASP A 165 -3.87 22.20 -12.20
N PHE A 166 -3.40 20.97 -12.24
CA PHE A 166 -3.88 19.85 -11.41
C PHE A 166 -2.72 18.93 -11.00
N GLU A 167 -2.92 18.18 -9.93
CA GLU A 167 -1.98 17.16 -9.48
C GLU A 167 -2.01 15.96 -10.45
N MET A 168 -0.84 15.48 -10.87
CA MET A 168 -0.73 14.32 -11.75
C MET A 168 -1.27 13.07 -11.06
N PRO A 169 -2.01 12.22 -11.80
CA PRO A 169 -2.53 10.97 -11.25
C PRO A 169 -1.40 10.00 -10.95
N MET A 170 -1.65 9.11 -10.01
CA MET A 170 -0.80 7.95 -9.82
C MET A 170 -0.88 7.08 -11.07
N THR A 171 0.27 6.85 -11.73
CA THR A 171 0.32 6.08 -12.97
C THR A 171 1.18 4.85 -12.74
N VAL A 172 0.63 3.67 -13.02
CA VAL A 172 1.27 2.38 -12.81
C VAL A 172 1.40 1.66 -14.16
N ASP A 173 2.64 1.35 -14.50
CA ASP A 173 3.00 0.44 -15.57
C ASP A 173 3.56 -0.83 -14.92
N LEU A 174 2.94 -1.96 -15.21
CA LEU A 174 3.25 -3.25 -14.59
C LEU A 174 4.06 -4.18 -15.51
N GLU A 175 4.70 -3.64 -16.54
CA GLU A 175 5.48 -4.40 -17.53
C GLU A 175 6.97 -4.36 -17.29
#